data_dd177e00ef30530b3229b9b92e9d2960
#
_entry.id   dd177e00ef30530b3229b9b92e9d2960
#
_cell.length_a   1.000
_cell.length_b   1.000
_cell.length_c   1.000
_cell.angle_alpha   90.00
_cell.angle_beta   90.00
_cell.angle_gamma   90.00
#
_symmetry.space_group_name_H-M   'P 1'
#
loop_
_entity.id
_entity.type
_entity.pdbx_description
1 polymer ?
#
loop_
_entity_poly.entity_id
_entity_poly.type
_entity_poly.pdbx_seq_one_letter_code
_entity_poly.pdbx_strand_id
1 'polypeptide(L)'
;MNVAELVKRLEEEQMVSEETLVGDLSGIVLSGKVFNKVDFTQAEIGSCNLSGATLIECPLTGLDLTLASMDRLVLKDCDARSGNFSSTNLGNVTATKTDFSGASFDKTRFIHSTFINCTYNSTNFNNSNLFESVFMDCSVSESEFHEIDWEGFVLTDLDFSTCLFKPARLEKGVMSNCRFEDKDFRALKVRNSTFNNSVFSEVDSTQAELSHCHFTGCRFEGVCFERAKLETCIFSGASFSDIVFKSASMTGSNFDGAVFDRVDFTQSVLTQSRFVGGQLSETVFSDADLQQSDFSNARLNGADFSGANLKFANFHGVVGDYELPVEDEAMVFSTDDERLTLERRCAI
;
A
#
# COMPACT_ATOMS: atom_id res chain seq x y z
N MET A 1 25.18 33.32 -12.65
CA MET A 1 26.41 33.26 -11.80
C MET A 1 27.28 32.14 -12.30
N ASN A 2 28.55 32.39 -12.55
CA ASN A 2 29.51 31.35 -12.94
C ASN A 2 30.10 30.64 -11.70
N VAL A 3 30.86 29.54 -11.95
CA VAL A 3 31.42 28.68 -10.90
C VAL A 3 32.28 29.45 -9.89
N ALA A 4 33.17 30.34 -10.39
CA ALA A 4 34.13 31.07 -9.55
C ALA A 4 33.40 32.07 -8.60
N GLU A 5 32.40 32.75 -9.14
CA GLU A 5 31.52 33.65 -8.36
C GLU A 5 30.73 32.89 -7.32
N LEU A 6 30.19 31.70 -7.68
CA LEU A 6 29.47 30.85 -6.74
C LEU A 6 30.37 30.40 -5.60
N VAL A 7 31.56 29.85 -5.89
CA VAL A 7 32.49 29.36 -4.86
C VAL A 7 32.85 30.46 -3.88
N LYS A 8 33.19 31.65 -4.37
CA LYS A 8 33.48 32.80 -3.51
C LYS A 8 32.27 33.16 -2.62
N ARG A 9 31.08 33.19 -3.20
CA ARG A 9 29.86 33.53 -2.44
C ARG A 9 29.54 32.49 -1.37
N LEU A 10 29.74 31.20 -1.65
CA LEU A 10 29.56 30.12 -0.70
C LEU A 10 30.53 30.16 0.49
N GLU A 11 31.70 30.79 0.37
CA GLU A 11 32.64 31.02 1.46
C GLU A 11 32.11 32.09 2.43
N GLU A 12 31.43 33.10 1.93
CA GLU A 12 31.00 34.28 2.66
C GLU A 12 29.55 34.16 3.15
N GLU A 13 28.67 33.45 2.40
CA GLU A 13 27.21 33.39 2.62
C GLU A 13 26.70 31.98 2.88
N GLN A 14 25.69 31.87 3.71
CA GLN A 14 24.95 30.61 3.92
C GLN A 14 23.82 30.41 2.91
N MET A 15 23.37 31.49 2.27
CA MET A 15 22.24 31.46 1.33
C MET A 15 22.56 32.16 0.02
N VAL A 16 22.23 31.51 -1.08
CA VAL A 16 22.23 32.05 -2.43
C VAL A 16 20.79 32.22 -2.92
N SER A 17 20.44 33.37 -3.47
CA SER A 17 19.07 33.66 -3.89
C SER A 17 18.99 34.29 -5.26
N GLU A 18 17.93 33.94 -6.02
CA GLU A 18 17.51 34.58 -7.27
C GLU A 18 18.60 34.61 -8.35
N GLU A 19 19.39 33.55 -8.46
CA GLU A 19 20.50 33.41 -9.39
C GLU A 19 20.24 32.28 -10.40
N THR A 20 20.83 32.38 -11.57
CA THR A 20 20.97 31.26 -12.52
C THR A 20 22.41 30.76 -12.48
N LEU A 21 22.61 29.50 -12.16
CA LEU A 21 23.92 28.86 -12.15
C LEU A 21 24.25 28.32 -13.54
N VAL A 22 25.48 28.54 -13.99
CA VAL A 22 25.92 28.16 -15.33
C VAL A 22 27.29 27.49 -15.28
N GLY A 23 27.42 26.37 -15.99
CA GLY A 23 28.69 25.65 -16.16
C GLY A 23 28.80 24.39 -15.30
N ASP A 24 29.97 23.81 -15.30
CA ASP A 24 30.24 22.54 -14.61
C ASP A 24 30.51 22.79 -13.11
N LEU A 25 29.56 22.36 -12.27
CA LEU A 25 29.64 22.41 -10.81
C LEU A 25 30.12 21.07 -10.23
N SER A 26 30.59 20.13 -11.06
CA SER A 26 31.02 18.81 -10.60
C SER A 26 32.09 18.92 -9.52
N GLY A 27 31.90 18.19 -8.44
CA GLY A 27 32.82 18.21 -7.29
C GLY A 27 32.69 19.45 -6.37
N ILE A 28 31.86 20.43 -6.69
CA ILE A 28 31.60 21.58 -5.81
C ILE A 28 30.80 21.11 -4.58
N VAL A 29 31.22 21.63 -3.43
CA VAL A 29 30.55 21.33 -2.13
C VAL A 29 29.46 22.37 -1.87
N LEU A 30 28.22 21.95 -2.09
CA LEU A 30 27.02 22.74 -1.85
C LEU A 30 26.33 22.34 -0.53
N SER A 31 26.97 21.46 0.25
CA SER A 31 26.39 20.85 1.44
C SER A 31 26.07 21.89 2.53
N GLY A 32 24.89 21.70 3.15
CA GLY A 32 24.42 22.56 4.25
C GLY A 32 24.06 23.98 3.82
N LYS A 33 24.13 24.34 2.55
CA LYS A 33 23.79 25.66 2.03
C LYS A 33 22.30 25.77 1.70
N VAL A 34 21.79 26.99 1.67
CA VAL A 34 20.41 27.30 1.29
C VAL A 34 20.40 28.00 -0.06
N PHE A 35 19.60 27.45 -0.98
CA PHE A 35 19.37 28.00 -2.31
C PHE A 35 17.89 28.38 -2.43
N ASN A 36 17.59 29.64 -2.64
CA ASN A 36 16.22 30.14 -2.75
C ASN A 36 16.00 30.76 -4.12
N LYS A 37 15.10 30.18 -4.92
CA LYS A 37 14.85 30.60 -6.30
C LYS A 37 16.11 30.60 -7.18
N VAL A 38 16.98 29.65 -6.96
CA VAL A 38 18.20 29.48 -7.75
C VAL A 38 17.93 28.49 -8.88
N ASP A 39 18.17 28.91 -10.11
CA ASP A 39 17.98 28.09 -11.31
C ASP A 39 19.25 27.27 -11.57
N PHE A 40 19.15 25.95 -11.48
CA PHE A 40 20.21 24.98 -11.75
C PHE A 40 20.16 24.40 -13.17
N THR A 41 19.13 24.73 -13.98
CA THR A 41 18.88 24.05 -15.27
C THR A 41 19.97 24.21 -16.31
N GLN A 42 20.89 25.20 -16.15
CA GLN A 42 22.02 25.45 -17.02
C GLN A 42 23.37 25.02 -16.40
N ALA A 43 23.33 24.30 -15.30
CA ALA A 43 24.48 23.81 -14.58
C ALA A 43 24.62 22.29 -14.70
N GLU A 44 25.83 21.79 -14.77
CA GLU A 44 26.16 20.38 -14.64
C GLU A 44 26.45 20.09 -13.15
N ILE A 45 25.54 19.41 -12.47
CA ILE A 45 25.62 19.16 -11.02
C ILE A 45 25.72 17.66 -10.66
N GLY A 46 25.92 16.80 -11.64
CA GLY A 46 25.85 15.35 -11.51
C GLY A 46 26.72 14.73 -10.43
N SER A 47 27.85 15.37 -10.05
CA SER A 47 28.73 14.89 -8.98
C SER A 47 28.87 15.86 -7.80
N CYS A 48 27.94 16.81 -7.65
CA CYS A 48 27.94 17.75 -6.54
C CYS A 48 27.64 17.09 -5.22
N ASN A 49 28.14 17.68 -4.15
CA ASN A 49 27.70 17.33 -2.79
C ASN A 49 26.61 18.29 -2.32
N LEU A 50 25.35 17.81 -2.38
CA LEU A 50 24.15 18.49 -1.92
C LEU A 50 23.71 18.03 -0.52
N SER A 51 24.53 17.27 0.20
CA SER A 51 24.14 16.71 1.49
C SER A 51 23.79 17.80 2.50
N GLY A 52 22.58 17.72 3.09
CA GLY A 52 22.05 18.71 4.03
C GLY A 52 21.75 20.07 3.41
N ALA A 53 21.85 20.24 2.10
CA ALA A 53 21.43 21.47 1.44
C ALA A 53 19.91 21.65 1.50
N THR A 54 19.45 22.89 1.42
CA THR A 54 18.03 23.24 1.32
C THR A 54 17.79 24.02 0.04
N LEU A 55 16.95 23.49 -0.85
CA LEU A 55 16.54 24.13 -2.09
C LEU A 55 15.07 24.52 -1.98
N ILE A 56 14.78 25.80 -2.18
CA ILE A 56 13.43 26.37 -2.07
C ILE A 56 13.08 27.04 -3.40
N GLU A 57 11.97 26.64 -4.01
CA GLU A 57 11.48 27.21 -5.29
C GLU A 57 12.54 27.16 -6.41
N CYS A 58 13.42 26.12 -6.40
CA CYS A 58 14.51 26.00 -7.36
C CYS A 58 14.11 25.19 -8.59
N PRO A 59 14.30 25.70 -9.82
CA PRO A 59 14.24 24.93 -11.05
C PRO A 59 15.42 23.93 -11.13
N LEU A 60 15.09 22.62 -11.25
CA LEU A 60 16.01 21.49 -11.35
C LEU A 60 15.67 20.59 -12.55
N THR A 61 14.88 21.10 -13.49
CA THR A 61 14.32 20.32 -14.59
C THR A 61 15.41 19.69 -15.46
N GLY A 62 15.28 18.38 -15.71
CA GLY A 62 16.17 17.65 -16.63
C GLY A 62 17.59 17.42 -16.13
N LEU A 63 17.89 17.71 -14.86
CA LEU A 63 19.23 17.52 -14.31
C LEU A 63 19.60 16.06 -14.17
N ASP A 64 20.84 15.72 -14.47
CA ASP A 64 21.45 14.43 -14.12
C ASP A 64 22.07 14.51 -12.73
N LEU A 65 21.52 13.75 -11.78
CA LEU A 65 21.93 13.71 -10.39
C LEU A 65 22.47 12.33 -9.97
N THR A 66 22.76 11.46 -10.94
CA THR A 66 23.13 10.05 -10.69
C THR A 66 24.37 9.85 -9.82
N LEU A 67 25.27 10.81 -9.77
CA LEU A 67 26.49 10.78 -8.95
C LEU A 67 26.47 11.79 -7.80
N ALA A 68 25.39 12.55 -7.63
CA ALA A 68 25.29 13.55 -6.58
C ALA A 68 25.09 12.91 -5.20
N SER A 69 25.70 13.50 -4.19
CA SER A 69 25.45 13.15 -2.79
C SER A 69 24.29 13.98 -2.25
N MET A 70 23.22 13.33 -1.82
CA MET A 70 21.95 14.00 -1.45
C MET A 70 21.43 13.60 -0.04
N ASP A 71 22.29 13.03 0.82
CA ASP A 71 21.86 12.71 2.18
C ASP A 71 21.36 13.97 2.93
N ARG A 72 20.20 13.89 3.56
CA ARG A 72 19.53 15.01 4.25
C ARG A 72 19.24 16.24 3.37
N LEU A 73 19.12 16.06 2.05
CA LEU A 73 18.67 17.13 1.16
C LEU A 73 17.22 17.52 1.48
N VAL A 74 16.94 18.81 1.49
CA VAL A 74 15.60 19.35 1.62
C VAL A 74 15.20 20.04 0.33
N LEU A 75 14.08 19.61 -0.28
CA LEU A 75 13.46 20.21 -1.45
C LEU A 75 12.09 20.79 -1.05
N LYS A 76 11.87 22.04 -1.35
CA LYS A 76 10.59 22.69 -1.06
C LYS A 76 10.11 23.51 -2.27
N ASP A 77 8.90 23.23 -2.74
CA ASP A 77 8.29 23.91 -3.87
C ASP A 77 9.20 23.94 -5.13
N CYS A 78 10.00 22.86 -5.35
CA CYS A 78 10.97 22.78 -6.47
C CYS A 78 10.35 22.12 -7.71
N ASP A 79 10.92 22.44 -8.89
CA ASP A 79 10.61 21.79 -10.16
C ASP A 79 11.76 20.85 -10.56
N ALA A 80 11.61 19.56 -10.29
CA ALA A 80 12.59 18.50 -10.59
C ALA A 80 12.12 17.56 -11.72
N ARG A 81 11.22 18.06 -12.59
CA ARG A 81 10.69 17.27 -13.70
C ARG A 81 11.78 16.75 -14.62
N SER A 82 11.59 15.52 -15.11
CA SER A 82 12.52 14.84 -16.00
C SER A 82 13.94 14.71 -15.44
N GLY A 83 14.14 14.89 -14.15
CA GLY A 83 15.43 14.70 -13.48
C GLY A 83 15.86 13.22 -13.44
N ASN A 84 17.14 12.95 -13.54
CA ASN A 84 17.70 11.61 -13.44
C ASN A 84 18.32 11.39 -12.06
N PHE A 85 17.62 10.63 -11.21
CA PHE A 85 18.05 10.21 -9.87
C PHE A 85 18.42 8.72 -9.83
N SER A 86 18.60 8.09 -10.99
CA SER A 86 18.81 6.64 -11.06
C SER A 86 20.05 6.19 -10.30
N SER A 87 19.94 5.06 -9.61
CA SER A 87 21.01 4.45 -8.82
C SER A 87 21.54 5.32 -7.66
N THR A 88 20.85 6.37 -7.28
CA THR A 88 21.24 7.25 -6.17
C THR A 88 20.80 6.69 -4.81
N ASN A 89 21.41 7.24 -3.76
CA ASN A 89 20.99 7.01 -2.38
C ASN A 89 20.35 8.29 -1.84
N LEU A 90 19.05 8.27 -1.68
CA LEU A 90 18.25 9.33 -1.09
C LEU A 90 18.04 9.04 0.41
N GLY A 91 19.09 9.22 1.23
CA GLY A 91 19.04 9.03 2.67
C GLY A 91 18.51 10.28 3.38
N ASN A 92 17.51 10.12 4.26
CA ASN A 92 16.96 11.21 5.08
C ASN A 92 16.50 12.45 4.29
N VAL A 93 16.16 12.28 3.01
CA VAL A 93 15.67 13.37 2.15
C VAL A 93 14.28 13.80 2.57
N THR A 94 14.02 15.08 2.58
CA THR A 94 12.68 15.63 2.76
C THR A 94 12.31 16.46 1.53
N ALA A 95 11.23 16.07 0.85
CA ALA A 95 10.69 16.86 -0.26
C ALA A 95 9.21 17.22 0.01
N THR A 96 8.88 18.47 -0.20
CA THR A 96 7.50 18.96 -0.05
C THR A 96 7.11 19.78 -1.28
N LYS A 97 5.90 19.50 -1.82
CA LYS A 97 5.35 20.22 -2.98
C LYS A 97 6.34 20.31 -4.16
N THR A 98 7.14 19.27 -4.35
CA THR A 98 8.12 19.21 -5.43
C THR A 98 7.57 18.37 -6.57
N ASP A 99 7.73 18.83 -7.79
CA ASP A 99 7.31 18.13 -9.00
C ASP A 99 8.46 17.30 -9.56
N PHE A 100 8.32 15.97 -9.52
CA PHE A 100 9.25 14.98 -10.07
C PHE A 100 8.68 14.29 -11.33
N SER A 101 7.65 14.85 -11.96
CA SER A 101 6.99 14.22 -13.12
C SER A 101 8.01 13.90 -14.22
N GLY A 102 7.93 12.70 -14.77
CA GLY A 102 8.86 12.21 -15.80
C GLY A 102 10.29 11.93 -15.32
N ALA A 103 10.56 12.04 -14.01
CA ALA A 103 11.87 11.73 -13.46
C ALA A 103 12.16 10.22 -13.46
N SER A 104 13.43 9.86 -13.38
CA SER A 104 13.86 8.47 -13.21
C SER A 104 14.47 8.26 -11.83
N PHE A 105 13.87 7.28 -11.09
CA PHE A 105 14.38 6.73 -9.84
C PHE A 105 14.74 5.24 -9.99
N ASP A 106 15.10 4.77 -11.22
CA ASP A 106 15.49 3.38 -11.43
C ASP A 106 16.64 3.00 -10.50
N LYS A 107 16.52 1.89 -9.76
CA LYS A 107 17.51 1.41 -8.78
C LYS A 107 17.83 2.40 -7.66
N THR A 108 17.02 3.41 -7.43
CA THR A 108 17.20 4.38 -6.35
C THR A 108 16.87 3.76 -5.00
N ARG A 109 17.64 4.12 -3.98
CA ARG A 109 17.39 3.70 -2.60
C ARG A 109 16.86 4.88 -1.80
N PHE A 110 15.64 4.76 -1.35
CA PHE A 110 15.01 5.71 -0.43
C PHE A 110 15.14 5.16 0.99
N ILE A 111 15.85 5.85 1.85
CA ILE A 111 16.13 5.41 3.22
C ILE A 111 15.73 6.52 4.19
N HIS A 112 14.75 6.25 5.07
CA HIS A 112 14.23 7.21 6.04
C HIS A 112 13.82 8.57 5.44
N SER A 113 13.33 8.56 4.19
CA SER A 113 13.02 9.77 3.44
C SER A 113 11.53 10.07 3.44
N THR A 114 11.19 11.36 3.37
CA THR A 114 9.80 11.82 3.48
C THR A 114 9.44 12.73 2.31
N PHE A 115 8.35 12.37 1.63
CA PHE A 115 7.81 13.08 0.48
C PHE A 115 6.34 13.42 0.73
N ILE A 116 6.00 14.70 0.75
CA ILE A 116 4.64 15.18 1.06
C ILE A 116 4.15 16.12 -0.02
N ASN A 117 2.94 15.89 -0.53
CA ASN A 117 2.31 16.68 -1.59
C ASN A 117 3.21 16.80 -2.84
N CYS A 118 3.99 15.76 -3.16
CA CYS A 118 4.86 15.73 -4.34
C CYS A 118 4.14 15.10 -5.54
N THR A 119 4.58 15.47 -6.75
CA THR A 119 4.04 14.93 -7.99
C THR A 119 5.08 14.02 -8.65
N TYR A 120 4.65 12.79 -9.01
CA TYR A 120 5.48 11.76 -9.63
C TYR A 120 4.82 11.18 -10.89
N ASN A 121 4.07 11.99 -11.64
CA ASN A 121 3.36 11.48 -12.81
C ASN A 121 4.34 11.04 -13.90
N SER A 122 4.08 9.91 -14.54
CA SER A 122 4.94 9.31 -15.56
C SER A 122 6.39 9.08 -15.08
N THR A 123 6.57 8.76 -13.80
CA THR A 123 7.88 8.60 -13.15
C THR A 123 8.28 7.12 -13.13
N ASN A 124 9.56 6.85 -13.33
CA ASN A 124 10.11 5.50 -13.29
C ASN A 124 10.71 5.19 -11.90
N PHE A 125 10.07 4.27 -11.15
CA PHE A 125 10.56 3.73 -9.88
C PHE A 125 11.08 2.29 -9.99
N ASN A 126 11.29 1.76 -11.19
CA ASN A 126 11.67 0.38 -11.40
C ASN A 126 12.92 0.00 -10.59
N ASN A 127 12.90 -1.21 -10.01
CA ASN A 127 13.99 -1.73 -9.18
C ASN A 127 14.34 -0.85 -7.96
N SER A 128 13.50 0.12 -7.59
CA SER A 128 13.75 0.97 -6.43
C SER A 128 13.53 0.20 -5.12
N ASN A 129 14.22 0.66 -4.07
CA ASN A 129 14.05 0.13 -2.72
C ASN A 129 13.58 1.26 -1.80
N LEU A 130 12.47 1.04 -1.09
CA LEU A 130 12.01 1.91 -0.03
C LEU A 130 12.24 1.23 1.32
N PHE A 131 13.05 1.86 2.14
CA PHE A 131 13.27 1.44 3.52
C PHE A 131 12.88 2.55 4.48
N GLU A 132 11.85 2.29 5.30
CA GLU A 132 11.31 3.23 6.30
C GLU A 132 11.07 4.65 5.74
N SER A 133 10.52 4.72 4.53
CA SER A 133 10.26 5.99 3.82
C SER A 133 8.77 6.25 3.67
N VAL A 134 8.41 7.54 3.60
CA VAL A 134 7.03 8.02 3.63
C VAL A 134 6.71 8.78 2.35
N PHE A 135 5.61 8.42 1.68
CA PHE A 135 4.99 9.19 0.60
C PHE A 135 3.54 9.49 1.01
N MET A 136 3.22 10.74 1.20
CA MET A 136 1.92 11.21 1.69
C MET A 136 1.34 12.26 0.75
N ASP A 137 0.06 12.10 0.41
CA ASP A 137 -0.66 13.03 -0.47
C ASP A 137 0.08 13.29 -1.80
N CYS A 138 0.76 12.26 -2.35
CA CYS A 138 1.48 12.38 -3.60
C CYS A 138 0.64 11.90 -4.79
N SER A 139 0.95 12.41 -5.99
CA SER A 139 0.36 11.92 -7.24
C SER A 139 1.37 11.04 -7.97
N VAL A 140 0.93 9.86 -8.43
CA VAL A 140 1.79 8.84 -9.08
C VAL A 140 1.23 8.34 -10.41
N SER A 141 0.31 9.05 -11.02
CA SER A 141 -0.36 8.60 -12.25
C SER A 141 0.63 8.25 -13.37
N GLU A 142 0.34 7.17 -14.12
CA GLU A 142 1.14 6.67 -15.23
C GLU A 142 2.59 6.29 -14.86
N SER A 143 2.89 6.10 -13.57
CA SER A 143 4.23 5.75 -13.11
C SER A 143 4.47 4.25 -13.11
N GLU A 144 5.76 3.86 -13.15
CA GLU A 144 6.20 2.49 -13.23
C GLU A 144 6.83 2.04 -11.92
N PHE A 145 6.31 0.92 -11.35
CA PHE A 145 6.78 0.29 -10.12
C PHE A 145 7.02 -1.20 -10.36
N HIS A 146 8.00 -1.53 -11.20
CA HIS A 146 8.36 -2.90 -11.53
C HIS A 146 9.53 -3.39 -10.68
N GLU A 147 9.45 -4.62 -10.16
CA GLU A 147 10.50 -5.25 -9.34
C GLU A 147 10.95 -4.41 -8.13
N ILE A 148 10.02 -3.67 -7.53
CA ILE A 148 10.29 -2.90 -6.31
C ILE A 148 10.36 -3.83 -5.09
N ASP A 149 11.24 -3.51 -4.14
CA ASP A 149 11.39 -4.20 -2.86
C ASP A 149 11.29 -3.18 -1.72
N TRP A 150 10.12 -3.15 -1.06
CA TRP A 150 9.79 -2.13 -0.08
C TRP A 150 9.56 -2.71 1.30
N GLU A 151 10.21 -2.16 2.30
CA GLU A 151 10.08 -2.56 3.70
C GLU A 151 9.91 -1.34 4.63
N GLY A 152 8.96 -1.43 5.58
CA GLY A 152 8.72 -0.39 6.59
C GLY A 152 8.18 0.93 6.02
N PHE A 153 7.68 0.94 4.81
CA PHE A 153 7.21 2.12 4.08
C PHE A 153 5.82 2.59 4.54
N VAL A 154 5.53 3.88 4.33
CA VAL A 154 4.20 4.46 4.52
C VAL A 154 3.77 5.19 3.26
N LEU A 155 2.66 4.74 2.67
CA LEU A 155 2.02 5.34 1.51
C LEU A 155 0.58 5.67 1.87
N THR A 156 0.18 6.92 1.74
CA THR A 156 -1.20 7.33 2.01
C THR A 156 -1.79 8.16 0.88
N ASP A 157 -3.06 7.90 0.60
CA ASP A 157 -3.85 8.66 -0.36
C ASP A 157 -3.27 8.61 -1.79
N LEU A 158 -2.73 7.44 -2.22
CA LEU A 158 -2.15 7.23 -3.55
C LEU A 158 -3.09 6.43 -4.45
N ASP A 159 -3.24 6.88 -5.70
CA ASP A 159 -3.96 6.18 -6.74
C ASP A 159 -3.01 5.49 -7.72
N PHE A 160 -2.95 4.15 -7.64
CA PHE A 160 -2.15 3.31 -8.53
C PHE A 160 -2.95 2.80 -9.75
N SER A 161 -4.20 3.24 -9.98
CA SER A 161 -5.06 2.70 -11.04
C SER A 161 -4.43 2.81 -12.43
N THR A 162 -3.76 3.90 -12.73
CA THR A 162 -3.09 4.14 -14.01
C THR A 162 -1.62 3.68 -14.05
N CYS A 163 -1.07 3.21 -12.92
CA CYS A 163 0.33 2.85 -12.80
C CYS A 163 0.61 1.42 -13.29
N LEU A 164 1.82 1.17 -13.79
CA LEU A 164 2.37 -0.17 -13.92
C LEU A 164 2.90 -0.61 -12.56
N PHE A 165 2.05 -1.26 -11.74
CA PHE A 165 2.37 -1.66 -10.38
C PHE A 165 2.57 -3.18 -10.30
N LYS A 166 3.81 -3.64 -10.33
CA LYS A 166 4.21 -5.05 -10.24
C LYS A 166 5.36 -5.23 -9.27
N PRO A 167 5.10 -5.11 -7.96
CA PRO A 167 6.13 -5.24 -6.94
C PRO A 167 6.66 -6.67 -6.82
N ALA A 168 7.92 -6.81 -6.43
CA ALA A 168 8.51 -8.09 -6.08
C ALA A 168 8.19 -8.47 -4.62
N ARG A 169 8.26 -7.51 -3.69
CA ARG A 169 7.98 -7.70 -2.26
C ARG A 169 7.50 -6.41 -1.59
N LEU A 170 6.50 -6.56 -0.72
CA LEU A 170 6.03 -5.51 0.17
C LEU A 170 6.00 -6.07 1.60
N GLU A 171 6.73 -5.48 2.54
CA GLU A 171 6.80 -6.00 3.91
C GLU A 171 6.75 -4.87 4.95
N LYS A 172 5.99 -5.09 6.04
CA LYS A 172 5.85 -4.16 7.17
C LYS A 172 5.45 -2.75 6.75
N GLY A 173 4.74 -2.63 5.64
CA GLY A 173 4.31 -1.35 5.08
C GLY A 173 2.91 -0.94 5.49
N VAL A 174 2.62 0.33 5.31
CA VAL A 174 1.28 0.89 5.43
C VAL A 174 0.89 1.51 4.09
N MET A 175 -0.23 1.06 3.53
CA MET A 175 -0.89 1.60 2.34
C MET A 175 -2.33 1.92 2.71
N SER A 176 -2.59 3.13 3.19
CA SER A 176 -3.93 3.54 3.62
C SER A 176 -4.58 4.47 2.60
N ASN A 177 -5.88 4.30 2.37
CA ASN A 177 -6.66 5.07 1.41
C ASN A 177 -6.09 4.98 -0.03
N CYS A 178 -5.42 3.87 -0.37
CA CYS A 178 -4.84 3.67 -1.70
C CYS A 178 -5.85 3.00 -2.64
N ARG A 179 -5.71 3.23 -3.96
CA ARG A 179 -6.55 2.63 -4.99
C ARG A 179 -5.71 1.75 -5.92
N PHE A 180 -6.19 0.52 -6.11
CA PHE A 180 -5.63 -0.47 -7.04
C PHE A 180 -6.74 -0.94 -7.97
N GLU A 181 -6.57 -0.75 -9.27
CA GLU A 181 -7.54 -1.15 -10.27
C GLU A 181 -6.82 -1.85 -11.41
N ASP A 182 -7.35 -3.01 -11.85
CA ASP A 182 -6.79 -3.82 -12.93
C ASP A 182 -5.29 -4.14 -12.69
N LYS A 183 -4.98 -4.74 -11.53
CA LYS A 183 -3.60 -5.09 -11.16
C LYS A 183 -3.37 -6.59 -11.14
N ASP A 184 -2.21 -6.99 -11.65
CA ASP A 184 -1.71 -8.36 -11.58
C ASP A 184 -0.85 -8.53 -10.31
N PHE A 185 -1.46 -9.07 -9.25
CA PHE A 185 -0.80 -9.40 -8.00
C PHE A 185 -0.52 -10.90 -7.84
N ARG A 186 -0.57 -11.67 -8.95
CA ARG A 186 -0.26 -13.09 -8.90
C ARG A 186 1.16 -13.32 -8.38
N ALA A 187 1.27 -14.26 -7.43
CA ALA A 187 2.52 -14.58 -6.74
C ALA A 187 3.19 -13.39 -6.00
N LEU A 188 2.50 -12.26 -5.83
CA LEU A 188 2.96 -11.14 -5.01
C LEU A 188 3.16 -11.60 -3.57
N LYS A 189 4.24 -11.14 -2.95
CA LYS A 189 4.56 -11.41 -1.55
C LYS A 189 4.37 -10.15 -0.73
N VAL A 190 3.33 -10.14 0.09
CA VAL A 190 3.05 -9.08 1.05
C VAL A 190 2.97 -9.69 2.43
N ARG A 191 3.69 -9.16 3.39
CA ARG A 191 3.66 -9.66 4.77
C ARG A 191 3.62 -8.54 5.79
N ASN A 192 2.85 -8.76 6.87
CA ASN A 192 2.78 -7.84 8.01
C ASN A 192 2.50 -6.39 7.59
N SER A 193 1.68 -6.21 6.56
CA SER A 193 1.39 -4.90 5.96
C SER A 193 -0.07 -4.51 6.15
N THR A 194 -0.34 -3.23 6.14
CA THR A 194 -1.66 -2.65 6.42
C THR A 194 -2.16 -1.89 5.19
N PHE A 195 -3.43 -2.15 4.79
CA PHE A 195 -4.08 -1.55 3.63
C PHE A 195 -5.40 -0.85 4.01
N ASN A 196 -5.53 -0.32 5.18
CA ASN A 196 -6.80 0.20 5.70
C ASN A 196 -7.48 1.18 4.74
N ASN A 197 -8.82 1.02 4.60
CA ASN A 197 -9.70 1.85 3.78
C ASN A 197 -9.29 1.94 2.29
N SER A 198 -8.48 1.00 1.80
CA SER A 198 -8.05 0.96 0.40
C SER A 198 -9.09 0.27 -0.48
N VAL A 199 -9.03 0.57 -1.78
CA VAL A 199 -9.93 0.02 -2.79
C VAL A 199 -9.16 -0.88 -3.73
N PHE A 200 -9.68 -2.09 -3.93
CA PHE A 200 -9.17 -3.08 -4.87
C PHE A 200 -10.28 -3.45 -5.85
N SER A 201 -10.09 -3.13 -7.12
CA SER A 201 -11.06 -3.41 -8.18
C SER A 201 -10.40 -4.18 -9.31
N GLU A 202 -11.01 -5.30 -9.75
CA GLU A 202 -10.51 -6.14 -10.85
C GLU A 202 -9.03 -6.57 -10.68
N VAL A 203 -8.64 -6.91 -9.43
CA VAL A 203 -7.26 -7.31 -9.08
C VAL A 203 -7.14 -8.83 -9.10
N ASP A 204 -6.16 -9.36 -9.84
CA ASP A 204 -5.83 -10.78 -9.82
C ASP A 204 -4.74 -11.07 -8.77
N SER A 205 -5.15 -11.62 -7.62
CA SER A 205 -4.28 -12.05 -6.52
C SER A 205 -4.16 -13.57 -6.43
N THR A 206 -4.36 -14.29 -7.55
CA THR A 206 -4.23 -15.74 -7.60
C THR A 206 -2.87 -16.19 -7.08
N GLN A 207 -2.86 -17.11 -6.10
CA GLN A 207 -1.66 -17.62 -5.46
C GLN A 207 -0.78 -16.57 -4.74
N ALA A 208 -1.28 -15.36 -4.49
CA ALA A 208 -0.56 -14.35 -3.72
C ALA A 208 -0.29 -14.81 -2.28
N GLU A 209 0.83 -14.37 -1.70
CA GLU A 209 1.18 -14.57 -0.29
C GLU A 209 0.90 -13.28 0.49
N LEU A 210 -0.25 -13.22 1.19
CA LEU A 210 -0.76 -12.03 1.87
C LEU A 210 -0.95 -12.23 3.38
N SER A 211 -0.37 -13.29 3.95
CA SER A 211 -0.58 -13.65 5.36
C SER A 211 -0.18 -12.54 6.33
N HIS A 212 -0.91 -12.43 7.45
CA HIS A 212 -0.70 -11.42 8.50
C HIS A 212 -0.90 -9.97 8.03
N CYS A 213 -1.71 -9.75 6.98
CA CYS A 213 -2.02 -8.41 6.49
C CYS A 213 -3.35 -7.88 7.05
N HIS A 214 -3.45 -6.55 7.16
CA HIS A 214 -4.65 -5.87 7.64
C HIS A 214 -5.33 -5.14 6.49
N PHE A 215 -6.61 -5.45 6.28
CA PHE A 215 -7.48 -4.89 5.24
C PHE A 215 -8.75 -4.27 5.86
N THR A 216 -8.63 -3.71 7.06
CA THR A 216 -9.78 -3.13 7.78
C THR A 216 -10.44 -2.03 6.97
N GLY A 217 -11.75 -2.14 6.77
CA GLY A 217 -12.54 -1.17 6.02
C GLY A 217 -12.25 -1.09 4.53
N CYS A 218 -11.48 -2.04 3.97
CA CYS A 218 -11.20 -2.09 2.54
C CYS A 218 -12.45 -2.44 1.71
N ARG A 219 -12.45 -2.01 0.48
CA ARG A 219 -13.44 -2.38 -0.53
C ARG A 219 -12.78 -3.25 -1.59
N PHE A 220 -13.35 -4.44 -1.81
CA PHE A 220 -12.94 -5.38 -2.84
C PHE A 220 -14.09 -5.57 -3.84
N GLU A 221 -13.80 -5.45 -5.14
CA GLU A 221 -14.77 -5.60 -6.22
C GLU A 221 -14.14 -6.38 -7.39
N GLY A 222 -14.71 -7.52 -7.79
CA GLY A 222 -14.18 -8.35 -8.88
C GLY A 222 -12.77 -8.92 -8.63
N VAL A 223 -12.36 -9.08 -7.37
CA VAL A 223 -10.99 -9.54 -7.02
C VAL A 223 -10.93 -11.06 -6.97
N CYS A 224 -9.88 -11.65 -7.58
CA CYS A 224 -9.60 -13.08 -7.52
C CYS A 224 -8.49 -13.39 -6.52
N PHE A 225 -8.82 -14.15 -5.45
CA PHE A 225 -7.88 -14.69 -4.46
C PHE A 225 -7.75 -16.22 -4.57
N GLU A 226 -7.98 -16.82 -5.75
CA GLU A 226 -7.89 -18.27 -5.89
C GLU A 226 -6.53 -18.78 -5.42
N ARG A 227 -6.54 -19.77 -4.50
CA ARG A 227 -5.33 -20.36 -3.90
C ARG A 227 -4.38 -19.36 -3.22
N ALA A 228 -4.84 -18.16 -2.90
CA ALA A 228 -4.05 -17.19 -2.14
C ALA A 228 -3.82 -17.66 -0.69
N LYS A 229 -2.71 -17.23 -0.08
CA LYS A 229 -2.41 -17.42 1.33
C LYS A 229 -2.77 -16.15 2.10
N LEU A 230 -3.76 -16.25 2.94
CA LEU A 230 -4.38 -15.13 3.66
C LEU A 230 -4.51 -15.46 5.17
N GLU A 231 -3.66 -16.34 5.69
CA GLU A 231 -3.74 -16.76 7.09
C GLU A 231 -3.60 -15.56 8.03
N THR A 232 -4.44 -15.52 9.05
CA THR A 232 -4.48 -14.49 10.10
C THR A 232 -4.61 -13.05 9.57
N CYS A 233 -5.21 -12.89 8.39
CA CYS A 233 -5.55 -11.56 7.87
C CYS A 233 -6.72 -10.94 8.63
N ILE A 234 -6.77 -9.61 8.69
CA ILE A 234 -7.86 -8.85 9.30
C ILE A 234 -8.62 -8.09 8.22
N PHE A 235 -9.87 -8.49 8.01
CA PHE A 235 -10.81 -7.90 7.06
C PHE A 235 -12.01 -7.25 7.76
N SER A 236 -11.88 -6.87 9.04
CA SER A 236 -12.99 -6.33 9.82
C SER A 236 -13.61 -5.11 9.14
N GLY A 237 -14.93 -5.13 8.97
CA GLY A 237 -15.68 -4.07 8.32
C GLY A 237 -15.39 -3.87 6.83
N ALA A 238 -14.68 -4.80 6.19
CA ALA A 238 -14.44 -4.75 4.74
C ALA A 238 -15.72 -5.10 3.95
N SER A 239 -15.78 -4.64 2.70
CA SER A 239 -16.84 -5.01 1.76
C SER A 239 -16.29 -5.80 0.59
N PHE A 240 -16.99 -6.87 0.22
CA PHE A 240 -16.63 -7.80 -0.84
C PHE A 240 -17.79 -7.93 -1.82
N SER A 241 -17.56 -7.68 -3.10
CA SER A 241 -18.53 -7.87 -4.17
C SER A 241 -17.89 -8.64 -5.31
N ASP A 242 -18.52 -9.76 -5.73
CA ASP A 242 -18.07 -10.62 -6.81
C ASP A 242 -16.63 -11.15 -6.60
N ILE A 243 -16.35 -11.73 -5.41
CA ILE A 243 -15.01 -12.16 -5.00
C ILE A 243 -14.87 -13.68 -5.07
N VAL A 244 -13.70 -14.15 -5.54
CA VAL A 244 -13.36 -15.57 -5.59
C VAL A 244 -12.23 -15.88 -4.60
N PHE A 245 -12.54 -16.60 -3.50
CA PHE A 245 -11.59 -17.16 -2.54
C PHE A 245 -11.40 -18.68 -2.70
N LYS A 246 -11.76 -19.23 -3.85
CA LYS A 246 -11.72 -20.66 -4.08
C LYS A 246 -10.35 -21.26 -3.75
N SER A 247 -10.36 -22.30 -2.89
CA SER A 247 -9.15 -22.99 -2.42
C SER A 247 -8.12 -22.07 -1.72
N ALA A 248 -8.48 -20.88 -1.28
CA ALA A 248 -7.60 -19.99 -0.51
C ALA A 248 -7.42 -20.51 0.92
N SER A 249 -6.25 -20.23 1.52
CA SER A 249 -5.96 -20.53 2.92
C SER A 249 -6.13 -19.27 3.78
N MET A 250 -7.09 -19.31 4.71
CA MET A 250 -7.50 -18.17 5.54
C MET A 250 -7.65 -18.55 7.02
N THR A 251 -6.91 -19.54 7.48
CA THR A 251 -6.96 -19.99 8.87
C THR A 251 -6.77 -18.82 9.84
N GLY A 252 -7.66 -18.67 10.81
CA GLY A 252 -7.60 -17.63 11.85
C GLY A 252 -7.84 -16.21 11.34
N SER A 253 -8.36 -16.02 10.14
CA SER A 253 -8.66 -14.68 9.61
C SER A 253 -9.93 -14.11 10.21
N ASN A 254 -9.97 -12.78 10.32
CA ASN A 254 -11.06 -12.05 10.95
C ASN A 254 -11.85 -11.23 9.92
N PHE A 255 -13.14 -11.58 9.75
CA PHE A 255 -14.12 -10.91 8.90
C PHE A 255 -15.25 -10.28 9.70
N ASP A 256 -15.03 -9.92 10.98
CA ASP A 256 -16.08 -9.36 11.84
C ASP A 256 -16.69 -8.10 11.23
N GLY A 257 -18.02 -8.08 11.14
CA GLY A 257 -18.78 -6.96 10.58
C GLY A 257 -18.59 -6.73 9.07
N ALA A 258 -17.91 -7.64 8.37
CA ALA A 258 -17.72 -7.53 6.93
C ALA A 258 -19.04 -7.78 6.17
N VAL A 259 -19.12 -7.22 4.95
CA VAL A 259 -20.26 -7.35 4.04
C VAL A 259 -19.84 -8.13 2.81
N PHE A 260 -20.58 -9.21 2.51
CA PHE A 260 -20.33 -10.09 1.39
C PHE A 260 -21.53 -10.10 0.45
N ASP A 261 -21.25 -9.91 -0.82
CA ASP A 261 -22.24 -9.99 -1.90
C ASP A 261 -21.66 -10.85 -3.04
N ARG A 262 -22.24 -12.02 -3.28
CA ARG A 262 -21.80 -13.00 -4.29
C ARG A 262 -20.32 -13.39 -4.14
N VAL A 263 -19.95 -13.93 -2.99
CA VAL A 263 -18.57 -14.33 -2.68
C VAL A 263 -18.43 -15.85 -2.66
N ASP A 264 -17.42 -16.38 -3.34
CA ASP A 264 -17.15 -17.82 -3.48
C ASP A 264 -15.95 -18.24 -2.60
N PHE A 265 -16.23 -18.97 -1.50
CA PHE A 265 -15.25 -19.62 -0.64
C PHE A 265 -15.14 -21.13 -0.89
N THR A 266 -15.58 -21.63 -2.05
CA THR A 266 -15.54 -23.07 -2.36
C THR A 266 -14.18 -23.67 -2.10
N GLN A 267 -14.12 -24.78 -1.33
CA GLN A 267 -12.89 -25.51 -0.99
C GLN A 267 -11.83 -24.68 -0.26
N SER A 268 -12.18 -23.54 0.31
CA SER A 268 -11.24 -22.74 1.12
C SER A 268 -11.02 -23.32 2.52
N VAL A 269 -9.88 -22.97 3.12
CA VAL A 269 -9.55 -23.34 4.51
C VAL A 269 -9.78 -22.13 5.41
N LEU A 270 -10.86 -22.18 6.20
CA LEU A 270 -11.35 -21.12 7.08
C LEU A 270 -11.40 -21.56 8.56
N THR A 271 -10.58 -22.55 8.93
CA THR A 271 -10.51 -23.01 10.31
C THR A 271 -10.22 -21.86 11.26
N GLN A 272 -10.98 -21.76 12.37
CA GLN A 272 -10.84 -20.72 13.40
C GLN A 272 -11.03 -19.29 12.88
N SER A 273 -11.62 -19.08 11.70
CA SER A 273 -11.93 -17.74 11.21
C SER A 273 -13.19 -17.17 11.85
N ARG A 274 -13.32 -15.86 11.80
CA ARG A 274 -14.40 -15.12 12.46
C ARG A 274 -15.23 -14.35 11.45
N PHE A 275 -16.55 -14.47 11.56
CA PHE A 275 -17.56 -13.78 10.76
C PHE A 275 -18.60 -13.10 11.64
N VAL A 276 -18.21 -12.70 12.86
CA VAL A 276 -19.15 -12.18 13.88
C VAL A 276 -19.84 -10.91 13.37
N GLY A 277 -21.18 -10.94 13.35
CA GLY A 277 -22.00 -9.83 12.87
C GLY A 277 -21.87 -9.54 11.37
N GLY A 278 -21.22 -10.42 10.60
CA GLY A 278 -21.07 -10.30 9.15
C GLY A 278 -22.39 -10.40 8.40
N GLN A 279 -22.46 -9.79 7.22
CA GLN A 279 -23.59 -9.91 6.30
C GLN A 279 -23.14 -10.76 5.10
N LEU A 280 -23.59 -12.01 5.02
CA LEU A 280 -23.14 -13.02 4.06
C LEU A 280 -24.27 -13.41 3.10
N SER A 281 -24.70 -12.45 2.29
CA SER A 281 -25.75 -12.70 1.30
C SER A 281 -25.19 -13.45 0.09
N GLU A 282 -25.85 -14.56 -0.30
CA GLU A 282 -25.49 -15.37 -1.45
C GLU A 282 -24.01 -15.83 -1.46
N THR A 283 -23.45 -16.03 -0.23
CA THR A 283 -22.07 -16.47 -0.06
C THR A 283 -21.98 -18.00 -0.15
N VAL A 284 -21.05 -18.50 -0.95
CA VAL A 284 -20.86 -19.94 -1.18
C VAL A 284 -19.68 -20.46 -0.36
N PHE A 285 -19.96 -21.43 0.55
CA PHE A 285 -18.96 -22.13 1.37
C PHE A 285 -18.87 -23.62 1.01
N SER A 286 -19.29 -24.02 -0.21
CA SER A 286 -19.31 -25.42 -0.61
C SER A 286 -17.94 -26.08 -0.42
N ASP A 287 -17.91 -27.25 0.24
CA ASP A 287 -16.68 -28.01 0.55
C ASP A 287 -15.62 -27.23 1.36
N ALA A 288 -15.94 -26.09 1.96
CA ALA A 288 -14.99 -25.34 2.78
C ALA A 288 -14.72 -25.99 4.14
N ASP A 289 -13.50 -25.84 4.66
CA ASP A 289 -13.18 -26.24 6.03
C ASP A 289 -13.38 -25.07 7.00
N LEU A 290 -14.50 -25.09 7.70
CA LEU A 290 -14.97 -24.07 8.64
C LEU A 290 -14.88 -24.54 10.10
N GLN A 291 -14.03 -25.52 10.42
CA GLN A 291 -13.90 -26.01 11.80
C GLN A 291 -13.57 -24.86 12.76
N GLN A 292 -14.30 -24.82 13.89
CA GLN A 292 -14.13 -23.80 14.93
C GLN A 292 -14.30 -22.35 14.46
N SER A 293 -14.94 -22.12 13.33
CA SER A 293 -15.28 -20.76 12.89
C SER A 293 -16.39 -20.14 13.73
N ASP A 294 -16.45 -18.82 13.78
CA ASP A 294 -17.43 -18.08 14.57
C ASP A 294 -18.32 -17.19 13.69
N PHE A 295 -19.57 -17.61 13.51
CA PHE A 295 -20.62 -16.87 12.79
C PHE A 295 -21.59 -16.15 13.74
N SER A 296 -21.24 -15.95 15.03
CA SER A 296 -22.15 -15.33 15.99
C SER A 296 -22.76 -14.04 15.48
N ASN A 297 -24.08 -13.92 15.58
CA ASN A 297 -24.85 -12.75 15.15
C ASN A 297 -24.73 -12.41 13.65
N ALA A 298 -24.23 -13.31 12.81
CA ALA A 298 -24.14 -13.12 11.37
C ALA A 298 -25.52 -13.20 10.69
N ARG A 299 -25.62 -12.64 9.49
CA ARG A 299 -26.78 -12.76 8.59
C ARG A 299 -26.41 -13.61 7.39
N LEU A 300 -27.09 -14.76 7.24
CA LEU A 300 -26.74 -15.80 6.26
C LEU A 300 -27.84 -15.97 5.18
N ASN A 301 -28.30 -14.88 4.58
CA ASN A 301 -29.38 -14.96 3.59
C ASN A 301 -28.88 -15.64 2.30
N GLY A 302 -29.36 -16.86 2.03
CA GLY A 302 -29.00 -17.62 0.83
C GLY A 302 -27.55 -18.14 0.84
N ALA A 303 -26.90 -18.23 2.01
CA ALA A 303 -25.56 -18.82 2.13
C ALA A 303 -25.61 -20.34 1.92
N ASP A 304 -24.69 -20.88 1.12
CA ASP A 304 -24.56 -22.30 0.78
C ASP A 304 -23.40 -22.96 1.52
N PHE A 305 -23.71 -23.87 2.45
CA PHE A 305 -22.74 -24.67 3.22
C PHE A 305 -22.65 -26.12 2.73
N SER A 306 -23.07 -26.44 1.52
CA SER A 306 -23.06 -27.81 0.99
C SER A 306 -21.68 -28.44 1.07
N GLY A 307 -21.54 -29.58 1.76
CA GLY A 307 -20.28 -30.29 1.93
C GLY A 307 -19.25 -29.59 2.82
N ALA A 308 -19.58 -28.46 3.43
CA ALA A 308 -18.68 -27.76 4.34
C ALA A 308 -18.46 -28.54 5.64
N ASN A 309 -17.25 -28.49 6.21
CA ASN A 309 -16.92 -29.04 7.50
C ASN A 309 -17.12 -27.97 8.59
N LEU A 310 -18.22 -28.05 9.30
CA LEU A 310 -18.65 -27.08 10.34
C LEU A 310 -18.37 -27.55 11.78
N LYS A 311 -17.49 -28.51 11.96
CA LYS A 311 -17.22 -29.09 13.29
C LYS A 311 -16.79 -28.03 14.30
N PHE A 312 -17.58 -27.86 15.37
CA PHE A 312 -17.41 -26.87 16.42
C PHE A 312 -17.54 -25.41 15.96
N ALA A 313 -18.17 -25.16 14.82
CA ALA A 313 -18.50 -23.81 14.40
C ALA A 313 -19.59 -23.21 15.30
N ASN A 314 -19.55 -21.92 15.54
CA ASN A 314 -20.47 -21.21 16.40
C ASN A 314 -21.49 -20.41 15.57
N PHE A 315 -22.77 -20.77 15.69
CA PHE A 315 -23.92 -20.12 15.03
C PHE A 315 -24.83 -19.39 16.01
N HIS A 316 -24.33 -18.96 17.18
CA HIS A 316 -25.12 -18.24 18.16
C HIS A 316 -25.68 -16.92 17.59
N GLY A 317 -27.01 -16.74 17.69
CA GLY A 317 -27.68 -15.50 17.24
C GLY A 317 -27.70 -15.26 15.74
N VAL A 318 -27.35 -16.25 14.93
CA VAL A 318 -27.41 -16.18 13.46
C VAL A 318 -28.85 -15.98 13.01
N VAL A 319 -29.05 -15.15 11.99
CA VAL A 319 -30.35 -14.90 11.37
C VAL A 319 -30.25 -15.04 9.84
N GLY A 320 -31.38 -15.41 9.22
CA GLY A 320 -31.46 -15.55 7.76
C GLY A 320 -31.94 -16.91 7.33
N ASP A 321 -31.92 -17.12 6.02
CA ASP A 321 -32.35 -18.35 5.36
C ASP A 321 -31.11 -19.12 4.88
N TYR A 322 -30.77 -20.19 5.60
CA TYR A 322 -29.58 -21.01 5.34
C TYR A 322 -29.84 -22.48 5.73
N GLU A 323 -29.15 -23.39 5.06
CA GLU A 323 -29.21 -24.82 5.36
C GLU A 323 -27.84 -25.31 5.82
N LEU A 324 -27.80 -26.10 6.89
CA LEU A 324 -26.59 -26.77 7.36
C LEU A 324 -26.54 -28.19 6.83
N PRO A 325 -25.35 -28.75 6.55
CA PRO A 325 -25.18 -30.17 6.22
C PRO A 325 -25.73 -31.06 7.35
N VAL A 326 -26.54 -32.05 7.03
CA VAL A 326 -27.24 -32.92 8.00
C VAL A 326 -26.29 -33.63 8.97
N GLU A 327 -25.07 -33.94 8.54
CA GLU A 327 -24.08 -34.63 9.36
C GLU A 327 -23.45 -33.74 10.45
N ASP A 328 -23.50 -32.41 10.27
CA ASP A 328 -22.85 -31.43 11.13
C ASP A 328 -23.79 -30.74 12.14
N GLU A 329 -25.11 -30.88 11.99
CA GLU A 329 -26.10 -30.27 12.92
C GLU A 329 -25.84 -30.57 14.40
N ALA A 330 -25.33 -31.78 14.71
CA ALA A 330 -25.03 -32.21 16.07
C ALA A 330 -23.69 -31.71 16.63
N MET A 331 -22.84 -31.07 15.78
CA MET A 331 -21.51 -30.63 16.15
C MET A 331 -21.30 -29.13 16.10
N VAL A 332 -22.32 -28.35 15.75
CA VAL A 332 -22.29 -26.88 15.75
C VAL A 332 -22.86 -26.33 17.07
N PHE A 333 -22.35 -25.19 17.53
CA PHE A 333 -22.93 -24.47 18.66
C PHE A 333 -24.06 -23.59 18.16
N SER A 334 -25.31 -24.05 18.35
CA SER A 334 -26.51 -23.32 17.99
C SER A 334 -26.83 -22.18 18.96
N THR A 335 -27.88 -21.41 18.67
CA THR A 335 -28.31 -20.28 19.51
C THR A 335 -28.64 -20.72 20.94
N ASP A 336 -28.03 -20.05 21.91
CA ASP A 336 -28.44 -20.08 23.31
C ASP A 336 -29.44 -18.91 23.55
N ASP A 337 -30.72 -19.24 23.68
CA ASP A 337 -31.79 -18.25 23.79
C ASP A 337 -31.73 -17.41 25.09
N GLU A 338 -31.21 -17.99 26.19
CA GLU A 338 -31.02 -17.24 27.43
C GLU A 338 -29.94 -16.19 27.28
N ARG A 339 -28.83 -16.57 26.73
CA ARG A 339 -27.72 -15.67 26.43
C ARG A 339 -28.11 -14.59 25.43
N LEU A 340 -28.80 -14.94 24.34
CA LEU A 340 -29.26 -13.98 23.32
C LEU A 340 -30.23 -12.95 23.92
N THR A 341 -31.10 -13.38 24.85
CA THR A 341 -32.02 -12.48 25.57
C THR A 341 -31.28 -11.49 26.46
N LEU A 342 -30.23 -11.94 27.14
CA LEU A 342 -29.38 -11.07 27.97
C LEU A 342 -28.61 -10.06 27.13
N GLU A 343 -27.99 -10.49 26.03
CA GLU A 343 -27.25 -9.64 25.10
C GLU A 343 -28.13 -8.53 24.51
N ARG A 344 -29.36 -8.83 24.09
CA ARG A 344 -30.33 -7.84 23.60
C ARG A 344 -30.74 -6.81 24.67
N ARG A 345 -30.76 -7.19 25.95
CA ARG A 345 -31.06 -6.26 27.06
C ARG A 345 -29.88 -5.33 27.40
N CYS A 346 -28.65 -5.78 27.17
CA CYS A 346 -27.45 -4.98 27.42
C CYS A 346 -27.10 -4.04 26.26
N ALA A 347 -27.70 -4.23 25.07
CA ALA A 347 -27.44 -3.40 23.88
C ALA A 347 -28.35 -2.13 23.83
N ILE A 348 -29.16 -1.88 24.82
CA ILE A 348 -29.98 -0.67 25.01
C ILE A 348 -29.34 0.22 26.07
#